data_b348af0d8717d740b5a1d8ac96cbd306
#
_entry.id   b348af0d8717d740b5a1d8ac96cbd306
#
_cell.length_a   1.000
_cell.length_b   1.000
_cell.length_c   1.000
_cell.angle_alpha   90.00
_cell.angle_beta   90.00
_cell.angle_gamma   90.00
#
_symmetry.space_group_name_H-M   'P 1'
#
loop_
_entity.id
_entity.type
_entity.pdbx_description
1 polymer ?
#
loop_
_entity_poly.entity_id
_entity_poly.type
_entity_poly.pdbx_seq_one_letter_code
_entity_poly.pdbx_strand_id
1 'polypeptide(L)'
;VIPEGNIIYSDVVIRHRKCGKGDPDRNLRIYEKMLAGGETLEPRHQLYYGRELYYHQRYPETEAVLVEFLKNPSGWLENKIDACFVLGQCYRKMGEKKYALEAFLYSLTMDVPRAEICCEVGKIFLERELPRQAAYWYGQALTVPVDKKKGGFFMAEYHGFVPYMQQIG
;
A
#
# COMPACT_ATOMS: atom_id res chain seq x y z
N VAL A 1 -6.65 -8.91 19.13
CA VAL A 1 -6.40 -8.87 20.58
C VAL A 1 -5.76 -7.53 20.87
N ILE A 2 -6.46 -6.68 21.63
CA ILE A 2 -5.89 -5.43 22.15
C ILE A 2 -5.13 -5.84 23.41
N PRO A 3 -3.81 -5.59 23.53
CA PRO A 3 -3.09 -5.92 24.75
C PRO A 3 -3.62 -5.05 25.89
N GLU A 4 -4.13 -5.68 26.93
CA GLU A 4 -4.48 -5.01 28.19
C GLU A 4 -3.24 -4.99 29.08
N GLY A 5 -2.88 -3.80 29.59
CA GLY A 5 -1.76 -3.62 30.50
C GLY A 5 -0.77 -2.54 30.08
N ASN A 6 0.31 -2.41 30.82
CA ASN A 6 1.38 -1.45 30.52
C ASN A 6 2.21 -1.93 29.33
N ILE A 7 2.28 -1.12 28.26
CA ILE A 7 3.13 -1.40 27.11
C ILE A 7 4.56 -0.92 27.43
N ILE A 8 5.49 -1.86 27.53
CA ILE A 8 6.91 -1.59 27.71
C ILE A 8 7.60 -1.67 26.35
N TYR A 9 8.24 -0.59 25.94
CA TYR A 9 9.09 -0.59 24.75
C TYR A 9 10.49 -1.12 25.11
N SER A 10 11.02 -2.00 24.29
CA SER A 10 12.33 -2.63 24.48
C SER A 10 13.12 -2.60 23.17
N ASP A 11 14.43 -2.45 23.26
CA ASP A 11 15.35 -2.51 22.12
C ASP A 11 15.63 -3.96 21.65
N VAL A 12 14.91 -4.93 22.16
CA VAL A 12 15.06 -6.34 21.77
C VAL A 12 14.65 -6.53 20.31
N VAL A 13 15.62 -6.91 19.49
CA VAL A 13 15.40 -7.23 18.07
C VAL A 13 15.13 -8.72 17.91
N ILE A 14 13.89 -9.05 17.56
CA ILE A 14 13.54 -10.43 17.19
C ILE A 14 13.88 -10.62 15.70
N ARG A 15 14.92 -11.41 15.39
CA ARG A 15 15.26 -11.80 14.03
C ARG A 15 14.50 -13.05 13.61
N HIS A 16 13.50 -12.89 12.77
CA HIS A 16 12.78 -14.01 12.18
C HIS A 16 13.63 -14.65 11.09
N ARG A 17 14.17 -15.86 11.33
CA ARG A 17 14.88 -16.65 10.31
C ARG A 17 13.86 -17.61 9.68
N LYS A 18 13.58 -17.42 8.38
CA LYS A 18 12.78 -18.39 7.62
C LYS A 18 13.60 -19.69 7.51
N CYS A 19 13.12 -20.75 8.11
CA CYS A 19 13.62 -22.12 7.92
C CYS A 19 12.76 -22.80 6.83
N GLY A 20 13.25 -22.83 5.58
CA GLY A 20 12.58 -23.46 4.46
C GLY A 20 11.89 -22.52 3.47
N LYS A 21 11.49 -23.08 2.32
CA LYS A 21 10.67 -22.38 1.31
C LYS A 21 9.24 -22.27 1.85
N GLY A 22 8.79 -21.05 2.15
CA GLY A 22 7.39 -20.82 2.45
C GLY A 22 6.50 -21.15 1.26
N ASP A 23 5.27 -21.56 1.53
CA ASP A 23 4.25 -21.73 0.51
C ASP A 23 3.71 -20.33 0.12
N PRO A 24 3.99 -19.86 -1.11
CA PRO A 24 3.59 -18.52 -1.54
C PRO A 24 2.07 -18.34 -1.62
N ASP A 25 1.33 -19.44 -1.88
CA ASP A 25 -0.12 -19.38 -2.11
C ASP A 25 -0.92 -19.62 -0.83
N ARG A 26 -0.25 -19.85 0.30
CA ARG A 26 -0.91 -20.22 1.56
C ARG A 26 -1.97 -19.20 1.99
N ASN A 27 -1.64 -17.92 1.99
CA ASN A 27 -2.55 -16.89 2.46
C ASN A 27 -3.74 -16.74 1.49
N LEU A 28 -3.48 -16.75 0.19
CA LEU A 28 -4.54 -16.70 -0.83
C LEU A 28 -5.56 -17.82 -0.61
N ARG A 29 -5.08 -19.07 -0.47
CA ARG A 29 -5.96 -20.22 -0.22
C ARG A 29 -6.75 -20.14 1.08
N ILE A 30 -6.18 -19.52 2.13
CA ILE A 30 -6.91 -19.30 3.39
C ILE A 30 -8.10 -18.38 3.15
N TYR A 31 -7.90 -17.23 2.50
CA TYR A 31 -8.99 -16.29 2.22
C TYR A 31 -10.04 -16.87 1.29
N GLU A 32 -9.63 -17.56 0.24
CA GLU A 32 -10.56 -18.23 -0.70
C GLU A 32 -11.40 -19.30 0.02
N LYS A 33 -10.80 -20.07 0.94
CA LYS A 33 -11.53 -21.06 1.75
C LYS A 33 -12.54 -20.40 2.68
N MET A 34 -12.19 -19.28 3.32
CA MET A 34 -13.11 -18.53 4.19
C MET A 34 -14.32 -18.04 3.36
N LEU A 35 -14.08 -17.44 2.21
CA LEU A 35 -15.13 -16.96 1.31
C LEU A 35 -16.02 -18.09 0.77
N ALA A 36 -15.42 -19.21 0.36
CA ALA A 36 -16.15 -20.40 -0.08
C ALA A 36 -17.01 -21.02 1.04
N GLY A 37 -16.60 -20.84 2.29
CA GLY A 37 -17.37 -21.21 3.49
C GLY A 37 -18.50 -20.24 3.83
N GLY A 38 -18.68 -19.16 3.05
CA GLY A 38 -19.72 -18.14 3.29
C GLY A 38 -19.31 -17.11 4.37
N GLU A 39 -18.04 -17.09 4.79
CA GLU A 39 -17.56 -16.10 5.74
C GLU A 39 -17.44 -14.71 5.11
N THR A 40 -17.77 -13.67 5.87
CA THR A 40 -17.52 -12.28 5.49
C THR A 40 -16.15 -11.85 6.04
N LEU A 41 -15.28 -11.33 5.17
CA LEU A 41 -13.98 -10.84 5.59
C LEU A 41 -14.12 -9.52 6.37
N GLU A 42 -13.50 -9.46 7.55
CA GLU A 42 -13.31 -8.20 8.27
C GLU A 42 -12.47 -7.21 7.44
N PRO A 43 -12.59 -5.88 7.68
CA PRO A 43 -11.88 -4.86 6.89
C PRO A 43 -10.38 -5.12 6.74
N ARG A 44 -9.71 -5.55 7.80
CA ARG A 44 -8.29 -5.89 7.77
C ARG A 44 -8.01 -7.07 6.83
N HIS A 45 -8.83 -8.10 6.88
CA HIS A 45 -8.70 -9.29 6.02
C HIS A 45 -9.02 -8.97 4.56
N GLN A 46 -9.96 -8.04 4.29
CA GLN A 46 -10.23 -7.55 2.93
C GLN A 46 -9.00 -6.91 2.31
N LEU A 47 -8.30 -6.02 3.05
CA LEU A 47 -7.05 -5.44 2.57
C LEU A 47 -6.00 -6.52 2.26
N TYR A 48 -5.74 -7.41 3.21
CA TYR A 48 -4.72 -8.45 3.00
C TYR A 48 -5.07 -9.40 1.86
N TYR A 49 -6.33 -9.77 1.71
CA TYR A 49 -6.79 -10.56 0.57
C TYR A 49 -6.57 -9.83 -0.75
N GLY A 50 -6.93 -8.55 -0.83
CA GLY A 50 -6.65 -7.71 -2.01
C GLY A 50 -5.15 -7.64 -2.34
N ARG A 51 -4.27 -7.57 -1.33
CA ARG A 51 -2.81 -7.61 -1.52
C ARG A 51 -2.34 -8.97 -2.03
N GLU A 52 -2.85 -10.07 -1.50
CA GLU A 52 -2.53 -11.42 -1.99
C GLU A 52 -2.94 -11.59 -3.46
N LEU A 53 -4.16 -11.16 -3.81
CA LEU A 53 -4.62 -11.15 -5.21
C LEU A 53 -3.67 -10.34 -6.12
N TYR A 54 -3.22 -9.16 -5.67
CA TYR A 54 -2.26 -8.34 -6.40
C TYR A 54 -0.92 -9.07 -6.61
N TYR A 55 -0.37 -9.69 -5.59
CA TYR A 55 0.89 -10.45 -5.69
C TYR A 55 0.76 -11.65 -6.62
N HIS A 56 -0.44 -12.24 -6.73
CA HIS A 56 -0.76 -13.32 -7.68
C HIS A 56 -1.22 -12.80 -9.04
N GLN A 57 -1.07 -11.49 -9.32
CA GLN A 57 -1.40 -10.84 -10.59
C GLN A 57 -2.89 -10.95 -10.99
N ARG A 58 -3.76 -11.21 -10.03
CA ARG A 58 -5.23 -11.26 -10.21
C ARG A 58 -5.82 -9.85 -10.11
N TYR A 59 -5.40 -8.97 -11.02
CA TYR A 59 -5.67 -7.53 -10.94
C TYR A 59 -7.16 -7.15 -10.94
N PRO A 60 -8.03 -7.73 -11.78
CA PRO A 60 -9.45 -7.39 -11.73
C PRO A 60 -10.11 -7.75 -10.39
N GLU A 61 -9.68 -8.84 -9.77
CA GLU A 61 -10.19 -9.25 -8.46
C GLU A 61 -9.59 -8.40 -7.33
N THR A 62 -8.34 -7.98 -7.46
CA THR A 62 -7.71 -6.99 -6.56
C THR A 62 -8.53 -5.71 -6.55
N GLU A 63 -8.88 -5.18 -7.72
CA GLU A 63 -9.71 -3.98 -7.87
C GLU A 63 -11.05 -4.16 -7.15
N ALA A 64 -11.79 -5.22 -7.47
CA ALA A 64 -13.11 -5.47 -6.88
C ALA A 64 -13.06 -5.50 -5.35
N VAL A 65 -12.09 -6.21 -4.77
CA VAL A 65 -11.94 -6.35 -3.31
C VAL A 65 -11.54 -5.05 -2.65
N LEU A 66 -10.56 -4.32 -3.21
CA LEU A 66 -10.04 -3.11 -2.57
C LEU A 66 -10.98 -1.91 -2.75
N VAL A 67 -11.70 -1.81 -3.86
CA VAL A 67 -12.74 -0.78 -4.04
C VAL A 67 -13.86 -0.98 -3.03
N GLU A 68 -14.29 -2.23 -2.79
CA GLU A 68 -15.30 -2.52 -1.77
C GLU A 68 -14.78 -2.24 -0.35
N PHE A 69 -13.52 -2.60 -0.07
CA PHE A 69 -12.88 -2.27 1.21
C PHE A 69 -12.85 -0.76 1.47
N LEU A 70 -12.55 0.07 0.47
CA LEU A 70 -12.49 1.54 0.64
C LEU A 70 -13.83 2.16 1.01
N LYS A 71 -14.96 1.54 0.62
CA LYS A 71 -16.31 1.97 1.01
C LYS A 71 -16.62 1.65 2.48
N ASN A 72 -15.93 0.69 3.09
CA ASN A 72 -16.20 0.27 4.46
C ASN A 72 -15.78 1.35 5.46
N PRO A 73 -16.70 1.92 6.26
CA PRO A 73 -16.37 2.99 7.21
C PRO A 73 -15.46 2.52 8.36
N SER A 74 -15.48 1.24 8.68
CA SER A 74 -14.70 0.65 9.78
C SER A 74 -13.26 0.32 9.42
N GLY A 75 -12.83 0.56 8.18
CA GLY A 75 -11.45 0.35 7.75
C GLY A 75 -10.48 1.33 8.45
N TRP A 76 -9.41 0.79 9.05
CA TRP A 76 -8.36 1.64 9.62
C TRP A 76 -7.72 2.54 8.55
N LEU A 77 -7.47 3.81 8.90
CA LEU A 77 -6.99 4.84 7.98
C LEU A 77 -5.72 4.43 7.20
N GLU A 78 -4.69 3.93 7.89
CA GLU A 78 -3.46 3.50 7.22
C GLU A 78 -3.70 2.34 6.24
N ASN A 79 -4.62 1.45 6.56
CA ASN A 79 -5.03 0.38 5.67
C ASN A 79 -5.75 0.91 4.41
N LYS A 80 -6.55 1.97 4.54
CA LYS A 80 -7.21 2.61 3.40
C LYS A 80 -6.22 3.31 2.49
N ILE A 81 -5.22 3.98 3.06
CA ILE A 81 -4.14 4.61 2.29
C ILE A 81 -3.31 3.55 1.56
N ASP A 82 -2.97 2.44 2.23
CA ASP A 82 -2.28 1.32 1.59
C ASP A 82 -3.13 0.68 0.47
N ALA A 83 -4.44 0.55 0.66
CA ALA A 83 -5.34 0.08 -0.40
C ALA A 83 -5.32 0.99 -1.63
N CYS A 84 -5.28 2.31 -1.45
CA CYS A 84 -5.13 3.26 -2.55
C CYS A 84 -3.79 3.06 -3.28
N PHE A 85 -2.70 2.83 -2.54
CA PHE A 85 -1.40 2.53 -3.12
C PHE A 85 -1.44 1.24 -3.95
N VAL A 86 -1.95 0.14 -3.38
CA VAL A 86 -2.06 -1.15 -4.09
C VAL A 86 -2.96 -1.04 -5.32
N LEU A 87 -4.10 -0.34 -5.23
CA LEU A 87 -4.98 -0.07 -6.37
C LEU A 87 -4.26 0.71 -7.47
N GLY A 88 -3.54 1.77 -7.12
CA GLY A 88 -2.75 2.53 -8.08
C GLY A 88 -1.73 1.67 -8.80
N GLN A 89 -1.01 0.82 -8.07
CA GLN A 89 -0.07 -0.14 -8.66
C GLN A 89 -0.79 -1.18 -9.54
N CYS A 90 -1.97 -1.65 -9.12
CA CYS A 90 -2.80 -2.57 -9.87
C CYS A 90 -3.20 -1.98 -11.22
N TYR A 91 -3.75 -0.76 -11.24
CA TYR A 91 -4.11 -0.04 -12.45
C TYR A 91 -2.91 0.23 -13.38
N ARG A 92 -1.72 0.51 -12.80
CA ARG A 92 -0.49 0.61 -13.60
C ARG A 92 -0.14 -0.71 -14.31
N LYS A 93 -0.30 -1.86 -13.63
CA LYS A 93 -0.08 -3.19 -14.23
C LYS A 93 -1.08 -3.52 -15.32
N MET A 94 -2.31 -3.01 -15.22
CA MET A 94 -3.34 -3.13 -16.26
C MET A 94 -3.18 -2.11 -17.41
N GLY A 95 -2.25 -1.16 -17.31
CA GLY A 95 -2.06 -0.09 -18.31
C GLY A 95 -3.02 1.10 -18.14
N GLU A 96 -3.84 1.09 -17.10
CA GLU A 96 -4.88 2.09 -16.82
C GLU A 96 -4.31 3.31 -16.07
N LYS A 97 -3.43 4.08 -16.75
CA LYS A 97 -2.67 5.19 -16.15
C LYS A 97 -3.56 6.28 -15.52
N LYS A 98 -4.76 6.50 -16.04
CA LYS A 98 -5.71 7.48 -15.49
C LYS A 98 -6.21 7.01 -14.13
N TYR A 99 -6.73 5.79 -14.05
CA TYR A 99 -7.24 5.22 -12.81
C TYR A 99 -6.13 5.02 -11.77
N ALA A 100 -4.90 4.73 -12.21
CA ALA A 100 -3.75 4.68 -11.30
C ALA A 100 -3.53 6.01 -10.60
N LEU A 101 -3.51 7.12 -11.34
CA LEU A 101 -3.37 8.46 -10.76
C LEU A 101 -4.53 8.81 -9.83
N GLU A 102 -5.77 8.51 -10.23
CA GLU A 102 -6.97 8.74 -9.43
C GLU A 102 -6.90 7.97 -8.11
N ALA A 103 -6.48 6.69 -8.12
CA ALA A 103 -6.33 5.88 -6.92
C ALA A 103 -5.28 6.45 -5.96
N PHE A 104 -4.11 6.85 -6.47
CA PHE A 104 -3.08 7.48 -5.63
C PHE A 104 -3.57 8.80 -5.02
N LEU A 105 -4.19 9.67 -5.82
CA LEU A 105 -4.68 10.96 -5.35
C LEU A 105 -5.88 10.83 -4.40
N TYR A 106 -6.67 9.78 -4.52
CA TYR A 106 -7.80 9.53 -3.60
C TYR A 106 -7.34 9.39 -2.15
N SER A 107 -6.14 8.85 -1.90
CA SER A 107 -5.57 8.78 -0.55
C SER A 107 -5.42 10.17 0.11
N LEU A 108 -5.26 11.24 -0.68
CA LEU A 108 -5.13 12.62 -0.18
C LEU A 108 -6.44 13.19 0.33
N THR A 109 -7.57 12.56 0.05
CA THR A 109 -8.87 12.92 0.65
C THR A 109 -8.99 12.42 2.08
N MET A 110 -8.08 11.55 2.52
CA MET A 110 -8.11 10.87 3.82
C MET A 110 -7.09 11.45 4.79
N ASP A 111 -5.87 11.74 4.31
CA ASP A 111 -4.78 12.31 5.13
C ASP A 111 -3.71 12.96 4.22
N VAL A 112 -2.71 13.58 4.84
CA VAL A 112 -1.54 14.11 4.14
C VAL A 112 -0.84 13.01 3.33
N PRO A 113 -0.20 13.37 2.19
CA PRO A 113 0.37 12.35 1.30
C PRO A 113 1.47 11.54 1.99
N ARG A 114 1.57 10.27 1.63
CA ARG A 114 2.68 9.39 1.99
C ARG A 114 3.76 9.47 0.93
N ALA A 115 5.02 9.20 1.31
CA ALA A 115 6.16 9.34 0.40
C ALA A 115 6.04 8.44 -0.83
N GLU A 116 5.57 7.21 -0.66
CA GLU A 116 5.32 6.26 -1.75
C GLU A 116 4.26 6.77 -2.73
N ILE A 117 3.20 7.40 -2.24
CA ILE A 117 2.17 8.04 -3.09
C ILE A 117 2.78 9.17 -3.90
N CYS A 118 3.54 10.06 -3.25
CA CYS A 118 4.20 11.16 -3.93
C CYS A 118 5.14 10.66 -5.05
N CYS A 119 5.94 9.63 -4.78
CA CYS A 119 6.85 9.06 -5.77
C CYS A 119 6.11 8.43 -6.95
N GLU A 120 5.04 7.69 -6.72
CA GLU A 120 4.27 7.07 -7.81
C GLU A 120 3.52 8.11 -8.66
N VAL A 121 2.99 9.17 -8.03
CA VAL A 121 2.41 10.31 -8.77
C VAL A 121 3.48 11.02 -9.58
N GLY A 122 4.65 11.29 -8.99
CA GLY A 122 5.80 11.87 -9.70
C GLY A 122 6.21 11.06 -10.91
N LYS A 123 6.27 9.73 -10.77
CA LYS A 123 6.59 8.81 -11.86
C LYS A 123 5.57 8.86 -13.00
N ILE A 124 4.28 8.96 -12.68
CA ILE A 124 3.24 9.12 -13.72
C ILE A 124 3.41 10.43 -14.47
N PHE A 125 3.75 11.53 -13.80
CA PHE A 125 4.01 12.80 -14.46
C PHE A 125 5.28 12.74 -15.33
N LEU A 126 6.33 12.07 -14.88
CA LEU A 126 7.54 11.87 -15.67
C LEU A 126 7.24 11.06 -16.96
N GLU A 127 6.46 9.98 -16.84
CA GLU A 127 6.00 9.17 -17.99
C GLU A 127 5.11 9.95 -18.98
N ARG A 128 4.53 11.07 -18.54
CA ARG A 128 3.74 11.99 -19.38
C ARG A 128 4.58 13.15 -19.95
N GLU A 129 5.90 13.09 -19.79
CA GLU A 129 6.82 14.16 -20.21
C GLU A 129 6.53 15.51 -19.53
N LEU A 130 6.10 15.48 -18.27
CA LEU A 130 5.80 16.63 -17.42
C LEU A 130 6.81 16.73 -16.27
N PRO A 131 8.10 17.04 -16.55
CA PRO A 131 9.18 16.93 -15.56
C PRO A 131 9.04 17.92 -14.40
N ARG A 132 8.44 19.10 -14.61
CA ARG A 132 8.24 20.08 -13.53
C ARG A 132 7.26 19.55 -12.47
N GLN A 133 6.18 18.92 -12.89
CA GLN A 133 5.20 18.29 -12.00
C GLN A 133 5.82 17.06 -11.31
N ALA A 134 6.58 16.27 -12.04
CA ALA A 134 7.30 15.13 -11.49
C ALA A 134 8.26 15.57 -10.37
N ALA A 135 9.10 16.58 -10.64
CA ALA A 135 10.06 17.13 -9.66
C ALA A 135 9.35 17.67 -8.41
N TYR A 136 8.19 18.33 -8.57
CA TYR A 136 7.39 18.79 -7.45
C TYR A 136 6.98 17.62 -6.53
N TRP A 137 6.44 16.54 -7.10
CA TRP A 137 5.97 15.41 -6.32
C TRP A 137 7.11 14.61 -5.67
N TYR A 138 8.25 14.43 -6.35
CA TYR A 138 9.43 13.85 -5.73
C TYR A 138 9.99 14.72 -4.59
N GLY A 139 9.95 16.05 -4.77
CA GLY A 139 10.28 16.99 -3.70
C GLY A 139 9.36 16.83 -2.47
N GLN A 140 8.05 16.66 -2.70
CA GLN A 140 7.12 16.39 -1.60
C GLN A 140 7.45 15.09 -0.87
N ALA A 141 7.81 14.02 -1.58
CA ALA A 141 8.20 12.76 -0.95
C ALA A 141 9.34 12.92 0.09
N LEU A 142 10.31 13.80 -0.21
CA LEU A 142 11.44 14.08 0.68
C LEU A 142 11.05 14.87 1.94
N THR A 143 9.93 15.58 1.91
CA THR A 143 9.44 16.35 3.06
C THR A 143 8.57 15.52 4.02
N VAL A 144 8.12 14.34 3.58
CA VAL A 144 7.27 13.47 4.42
C VAL A 144 8.09 12.94 5.60
N PRO A 145 7.68 13.21 6.85
CA PRO A 145 8.40 12.74 8.01
C PRO A 145 8.33 11.22 8.15
N VAL A 146 9.43 10.62 8.56
CA VAL A 146 9.48 9.18 8.89
C VAL A 146 8.91 8.98 10.29
N ASP A 147 7.65 8.64 10.39
CA ASP A 147 7.01 8.29 11.67
C ASP A 147 6.77 6.77 11.79
N LYS A 148 7.74 6.10 12.38
CA LYS A 148 7.68 4.65 12.63
C LYS A 148 6.60 4.25 13.66
N LYS A 149 6.02 5.20 14.39
CA LYS A 149 5.01 4.92 15.43
C LYS A 149 3.58 4.89 14.87
N LYS A 150 3.34 5.49 13.71
CA LYS A 150 2.00 5.52 13.10
C LYS A 150 1.45 4.14 12.73
N GLY A 151 2.31 3.12 12.63
CA GLY A 151 1.93 1.83 12.07
C GLY A 151 1.74 1.90 10.55
N GLY A 152 1.16 0.84 9.97
CA GLY A 152 1.04 0.74 8.51
C GLY A 152 2.28 0.16 7.84
N PHE A 153 2.28 0.16 6.51
CA PHE A 153 3.39 -0.37 5.72
C PHE A 153 4.41 0.74 5.45
N PHE A 154 5.61 0.58 5.97
CA PHE A 154 6.70 1.52 5.79
C PHE A 154 7.67 1.00 4.71
N MET A 155 7.87 1.80 3.67
CA MET A 155 8.78 1.50 2.56
C MET A 155 9.93 2.54 2.55
N ALA A 156 11.05 2.17 3.17
CA ALA A 156 12.17 3.09 3.43
C ALA A 156 12.76 3.73 2.15
N GLU A 157 12.72 3.02 1.03
CA GLU A 157 13.24 3.48 -0.25
C GLU A 157 12.53 4.74 -0.77
N TYR A 158 11.26 4.93 -0.45
CA TYR A 158 10.48 6.10 -0.88
C TYR A 158 10.78 7.37 -0.07
N HIS A 159 11.44 7.26 1.07
CA HIS A 159 11.82 8.41 1.90
C HIS A 159 13.21 8.98 1.59
N GLY A 160 13.91 8.47 0.59
CA GLY A 160 15.25 8.93 0.25
C GLY A 160 15.69 8.48 -1.13
N PHE A 161 16.05 7.23 -1.29
CA PHE A 161 16.69 6.73 -2.50
C PHE A 161 15.88 7.01 -3.77
N VAL A 162 14.60 6.60 -3.80
CA VAL A 162 13.74 6.73 -4.99
C VAL A 162 13.57 8.19 -5.43
N PRO A 163 13.14 9.12 -4.56
CA PRO A 163 12.93 10.50 -4.98
C PRO A 163 14.24 11.21 -5.37
N TYR A 164 15.37 10.94 -4.70
CA TYR A 164 16.66 11.53 -5.08
C TYR A 164 17.12 11.05 -6.45
N MET A 165 17.04 9.76 -6.74
CA MET A 165 17.47 9.22 -8.04
C MET A 165 16.63 9.75 -9.19
N GLN A 166 15.36 10.05 -8.97
CA GLN A 166 14.46 10.59 -9.99
C GLN A 166 14.58 12.11 -10.19
N GLN A 167 15.23 12.84 -9.27
CA GLN A 167 15.51 14.27 -9.43
C GLN A 167 16.79 14.56 -10.20
N ILE A 168 17.72 13.59 -10.24
CA ILE A 168 19.06 13.76 -10.85
C ILE A 168 19.07 13.34 -12.34
N GLY A 169 18.11 12.57 -12.79
CA GLY A 169 17.96 12.12 -14.20
C GLY A 169 17.03 12.99 -15.00
#